data_3608b72ceebb912e072f67b9edb0a61b
#
_entry.id   3608b72ceebb912e072f67b9edb0a61b
#
_cell.length_a   1.000
_cell.length_b   1.000
_cell.length_c   1.000
_cell.angle_alpha   90.00
_cell.angle_beta   90.00
_cell.angle_gamma   90.00
#
_symmetry.space_group_name_H-M   'P 1'
#
loop_
_entity.id
_entity.type
_entity.pdbx_description
1 polymer ?
#
loop_
_entity_poly.entity_id
_entity_poly.type
_entity_poly.pdbx_seq_one_letter_code
_entity_poly.pdbx_strand_id
1 'polypeptide(L)'
;MSMWETKFQKEGYTFDDVLLIPAESHVLPNDVDLQVQLAKNLSLKIPLMSASMDTVTDSTMAIAIARQGGLGVIHKNMSIEAQAEEVHKVKRSESGVILNPFFLTPKHSVQEAEELMAKYRISGVPIVESFENKKLVGILTNRDLRFITDYSIEIEEVMTKEPLITAPVGTSLKEAESILQRHKIEKLPLVDEKGNLSGLITIKDIEKVIEFPNSAKDQHGRLLVAAAVGITSDTFERAKALLEAGVDAIVIDTAHGHSAGVIRKIKEIRETFPDATLIAGNVATAEGTRALFEVGVDVVKVGIGPGSICTTRVVAGVGVPQVTAIYDAATVAREYGKAIIADGGIKYSGDIVKAIAAGGHVVMLGSLLAGTDESPGEFEIYQGRRFKTYRGMGSLAAMENGSSDRYFQSKNEANKRVPEGIEGRVAYKGAASDIIYQMIGGLRSGMGYVGAHNLEELRENTQFIRMSGAGLRESHPHNVQITKEAPNYSVQ
;
A
#
# COMPACT_ATOMS: atom_id res chain seq x y z
N MET A 1 -11.68 43.67 1.80
CA MET A 1 -12.30 43.04 3.00
C MET A 1 -11.17 42.61 3.94
N SER A 2 -11.29 42.90 5.23
CA SER A 2 -10.33 42.46 6.22
C SER A 2 -10.47 40.92 6.41
N MET A 3 -9.39 40.23 6.87
CA MET A 3 -9.46 38.81 7.21
C MET A 3 -10.53 38.49 8.27
N TRP A 4 -10.92 39.48 9.06
CA TRP A 4 -11.97 39.35 10.07
C TRP A 4 -13.38 39.22 9.44
N GLU A 5 -13.68 39.94 8.36
CA GLU A 5 -14.96 39.88 7.64
C GLU A 5 -15.19 38.58 6.90
N THR A 6 -14.11 37.87 6.56
CA THR A 6 -14.15 36.58 5.88
C THR A 6 -13.87 35.38 6.81
N LYS A 7 -13.94 35.58 8.15
CA LYS A 7 -13.57 34.59 9.15
C LYS A 7 -14.41 33.31 9.08
N PHE A 8 -15.68 33.39 8.71
CA PHE A 8 -16.56 32.25 8.43
C PHE A 8 -16.79 32.12 6.93
N GLN A 9 -15.91 31.42 6.23
CA GLN A 9 -15.89 31.44 4.77
C GLN A 9 -16.93 30.54 4.12
N LYS A 10 -17.12 29.33 4.61
CA LYS A 10 -18.02 28.35 3.98
C LYS A 10 -18.41 27.22 4.94
N GLU A 11 -19.48 26.52 4.58
CA GLU A 11 -19.85 25.24 5.19
C GLU A 11 -18.92 24.13 4.73
N GLY A 12 -18.63 23.20 5.61
CA GLY A 12 -17.85 21.99 5.30
C GLY A 12 -18.72 20.74 5.37
N TYR A 13 -18.47 19.79 4.45
CA TYR A 13 -19.24 18.54 4.34
C TYR A 13 -18.37 17.32 4.61
N THR A 14 -18.90 16.42 5.43
CA THR A 14 -18.40 15.07 5.64
C THR A 14 -19.09 14.10 4.66
N PHE A 15 -18.69 12.82 4.65
CA PHE A 15 -19.40 11.80 3.88
C PHE A 15 -20.84 11.58 4.34
N ASP A 16 -21.16 11.91 5.60
CA ASP A 16 -22.50 11.76 6.16
C ASP A 16 -23.45 12.92 5.80
N ASP A 17 -22.93 14.00 5.25
CA ASP A 17 -23.71 15.19 4.88
C ASP A 17 -24.20 15.18 3.42
N VAL A 18 -23.74 14.22 2.62
CA VAL A 18 -24.02 14.22 1.18
C VAL A 18 -24.34 12.82 0.65
N LEU A 19 -25.13 12.78 -0.42
CA LEU A 19 -25.33 11.61 -1.29
C LEU A 19 -25.08 12.01 -2.74
N LEU A 20 -24.73 11.05 -3.59
CA LEU A 20 -24.73 11.25 -5.03
C LEU A 20 -26.17 11.09 -5.57
N ILE A 21 -26.51 11.93 -6.55
CA ILE A 21 -27.80 11.87 -7.23
C ILE A 21 -27.71 10.76 -8.28
N PRO A 22 -28.63 9.78 -8.30
CA PRO A 22 -28.68 8.77 -9.36
C PRO A 22 -28.90 9.41 -10.74
N ALA A 23 -28.26 8.83 -11.76
CA ALA A 23 -28.39 9.29 -13.14
C ALA A 23 -28.81 8.15 -14.06
N GLU A 24 -29.18 8.49 -15.31
CA GLU A 24 -29.37 7.48 -16.34
C GLU A 24 -28.09 6.67 -16.53
N SER A 25 -28.22 5.36 -16.54
CA SER A 25 -27.08 4.45 -16.60
C SER A 25 -27.21 3.41 -17.68
N HIS A 26 -26.17 3.25 -18.47
CA HIS A 26 -25.98 2.17 -19.44
C HIS A 26 -24.81 1.26 -19.04
N VAL A 27 -24.39 1.32 -17.77
CA VAL A 27 -23.22 0.63 -17.23
C VAL A 27 -23.64 -0.41 -16.22
N LEU A 28 -23.15 -1.65 -16.37
CA LEU A 28 -23.29 -2.67 -15.34
C LEU A 28 -22.10 -2.60 -14.37
N PRO A 29 -22.30 -2.90 -13.07
CA PRO A 29 -21.23 -2.84 -12.08
C PRO A 29 -19.96 -3.65 -12.43
N ASN A 30 -20.12 -4.74 -13.19
CA ASN A 30 -18.97 -5.57 -13.59
C ASN A 30 -18.18 -5.01 -14.77
N ASP A 31 -18.74 -4.06 -15.53
CA ASP A 31 -18.14 -3.52 -16.75
C ASP A 31 -17.35 -2.23 -16.52
N VAL A 32 -17.34 -1.71 -15.28
CA VAL A 32 -16.64 -0.46 -14.96
C VAL A 32 -15.13 -0.68 -14.86
N ASP A 33 -14.36 0.29 -15.34
CA ASP A 33 -12.91 0.35 -15.20
C ASP A 33 -12.52 1.11 -13.93
N LEU A 34 -11.76 0.46 -13.06
CA LEU A 34 -11.28 1.00 -11.79
C LEU A 34 -9.80 1.38 -11.83
N GLN A 35 -9.15 1.31 -13.00
CA GLN A 35 -7.75 1.68 -13.12
C GLN A 35 -7.55 3.17 -12.84
N VAL A 36 -6.46 3.47 -12.15
CA VAL A 36 -6.09 4.85 -11.83
C VAL A 36 -4.60 5.08 -12.01
N GLN A 37 -4.25 6.15 -12.71
CA GLN A 37 -2.88 6.62 -12.83
C GLN A 37 -2.63 7.66 -11.72
N LEU A 38 -1.74 7.34 -10.78
CA LEU A 38 -1.36 8.25 -9.69
C LEU A 38 -0.19 9.15 -10.07
N ALA A 39 0.83 8.59 -10.71
CA ALA A 39 2.00 9.29 -11.19
C ALA A 39 2.54 8.58 -12.44
N LYS A 40 3.52 9.17 -13.13
CA LYS A 40 4.04 8.68 -14.41
C LYS A 40 4.32 7.17 -14.41
N ASN A 41 4.87 6.63 -13.34
CA ASN A 41 5.25 5.22 -13.21
C ASN A 41 4.43 4.48 -12.13
N LEU A 42 3.33 5.04 -11.66
CA LEU A 42 2.53 4.48 -10.58
C LEU A 42 1.06 4.39 -11.00
N SER A 43 0.68 3.22 -11.51
CA SER A 43 -0.69 2.90 -11.93
C SER A 43 -1.25 1.76 -11.08
N LEU A 44 -2.47 1.91 -10.58
CA LEU A 44 -3.17 0.90 -9.78
C LEU A 44 -4.36 0.32 -10.56
N LYS A 45 -4.74 -0.90 -10.23
CA LYS A 45 -5.91 -1.59 -10.80
C LYS A 45 -7.20 -1.29 -10.03
N ILE A 46 -7.09 -0.89 -8.78
CA ILE A 46 -8.18 -0.42 -7.93
C ILE A 46 -7.77 0.83 -7.17
N PRO A 47 -8.68 1.77 -6.86
CA PRO A 47 -8.35 3.04 -6.24
C PRO A 47 -8.21 2.94 -4.70
N LEU A 48 -7.49 1.95 -4.19
CA LEU A 48 -7.32 1.70 -2.77
C LEU A 48 -5.86 1.67 -2.34
N MET A 49 -5.57 2.31 -1.20
CA MET A 49 -4.27 2.23 -0.53
C MET A 49 -4.46 1.87 0.95
N SER A 50 -3.48 1.15 1.54
CA SER A 50 -3.44 0.94 2.98
C SER A 50 -2.58 2.00 3.67
N ALA A 51 -3.03 2.46 4.85
CA ALA A 51 -2.42 3.56 5.58
C ALA A 51 -1.05 3.18 6.18
N SER A 52 -0.14 4.15 6.22
CA SER A 52 1.20 4.05 6.78
C SER A 52 1.20 4.03 8.32
N MET A 53 0.46 3.11 8.91
CA MET A 53 0.28 2.99 10.36
C MET A 53 0.86 1.66 10.85
N ASP A 54 1.52 1.68 12.02
CA ASP A 54 2.20 0.52 12.59
C ASP A 54 1.28 -0.63 13.05
N THR A 55 -0.03 -0.42 13.02
CA THR A 55 -1.06 -1.44 13.23
C THR A 55 -1.87 -1.74 11.96
N VAL A 56 -1.44 -1.24 10.78
CA VAL A 56 -2.16 -1.45 9.51
C VAL A 56 -1.27 -2.06 8.43
N THR A 57 -0.08 -1.48 8.16
CA THR A 57 0.69 -1.85 6.97
C THR A 57 2.15 -2.17 7.27
N ASP A 58 2.47 -3.44 7.25
CA ASP A 58 3.81 -4.02 7.03
C ASP A 58 3.87 -4.67 5.63
N SER A 59 4.87 -5.52 5.37
CA SER A 59 4.97 -6.26 4.11
C SER A 59 3.80 -7.20 3.86
N THR A 60 3.21 -7.79 4.90
CA THR A 60 2.10 -8.74 4.78
C THR A 60 0.85 -8.06 4.20
N MET A 61 0.46 -6.92 4.78
CA MET A 61 -0.64 -6.11 4.27
C MET A 61 -0.31 -5.50 2.91
N ALA A 62 0.93 -5.03 2.70
CA ALA A 62 1.33 -4.44 1.43
C ALA A 62 1.25 -5.46 0.28
N ILE A 63 1.63 -6.72 0.51
CA ILE A 63 1.46 -7.82 -0.44
C ILE A 63 -0.02 -8.09 -0.71
N ALA A 64 -0.83 -8.19 0.35
CA ALA A 64 -2.25 -8.50 0.23
C ALA A 64 -3.00 -7.47 -0.62
N ILE A 65 -2.81 -6.18 -0.34
CA ILE A 65 -3.50 -5.13 -1.09
C ILE A 65 -2.96 -4.99 -2.52
N ALA A 66 -1.66 -5.18 -2.75
CA ALA A 66 -1.07 -5.14 -4.09
C ALA A 66 -1.58 -6.29 -4.98
N ARG A 67 -1.79 -7.49 -4.42
CA ARG A 67 -2.44 -8.63 -5.10
C ARG A 67 -3.86 -8.33 -5.56
N GLN A 68 -4.58 -7.51 -4.81
CA GLN A 68 -5.91 -7.04 -5.19
C GLN A 68 -5.87 -5.85 -6.16
N GLY A 69 -4.70 -5.34 -6.48
CA GLY A 69 -4.52 -4.24 -7.43
C GLY A 69 -4.37 -2.85 -6.82
N GLY A 70 -4.29 -2.75 -5.49
CA GLY A 70 -4.06 -1.51 -4.74
C GLY A 70 -2.58 -1.27 -4.40
N LEU A 71 -2.31 -0.41 -3.41
CA LEU A 71 -0.96 -0.03 -2.99
C LEU A 71 -0.83 0.01 -1.46
N GLY A 72 0.12 -0.73 -0.91
CA GLY A 72 0.46 -0.67 0.51
C GLY A 72 1.51 0.40 0.80
N VAL A 73 1.34 1.14 1.90
CA VAL A 73 2.34 2.09 2.38
C VAL A 73 2.95 1.58 3.67
N ILE A 74 4.17 1.07 3.61
CA ILE A 74 4.89 0.55 4.78
C ILE A 74 5.19 1.69 5.76
N HIS A 75 4.85 1.48 7.04
CA HIS A 75 5.06 2.48 8.08
C HIS A 75 6.54 2.68 8.44
N LYS A 76 6.88 3.82 9.04
CA LYS A 76 8.25 4.18 9.41
C LYS A 76 8.66 3.90 10.87
N ASN A 77 7.74 3.38 11.70
CA ASN A 77 8.00 3.08 13.12
C ASN A 77 8.88 1.83 13.28
N MET A 78 10.04 1.84 12.65
CA MET A 78 11.05 0.80 12.68
C MET A 78 12.40 1.37 12.21
N SER A 79 13.51 0.61 12.36
CA SER A 79 14.80 1.05 11.83
C SER A 79 14.79 1.19 10.31
N ILE A 80 15.78 1.86 9.74
CA ILE A 80 15.93 2.03 8.29
C ILE A 80 16.08 0.68 7.61
N GLU A 81 16.92 -0.19 8.17
CA GLU A 81 17.20 -1.52 7.64
C GLU A 81 15.96 -2.42 7.69
N ALA A 82 15.20 -2.36 8.79
CA ALA A 82 13.97 -3.13 8.93
C ALA A 82 12.91 -2.69 7.91
N GLN A 83 12.75 -1.37 7.68
CA GLN A 83 11.81 -0.85 6.70
C GLN A 83 12.22 -1.20 5.27
N ALA A 84 13.51 -1.12 4.95
CA ALA A 84 14.05 -1.55 3.65
C ALA A 84 13.81 -3.06 3.43
N GLU A 85 13.99 -3.89 4.47
CA GLU A 85 13.71 -5.32 4.39
C GLU A 85 12.21 -5.61 4.17
N GLU A 86 11.31 -4.84 4.78
CA GLU A 86 9.87 -4.95 4.48
C GLU A 86 9.57 -4.63 3.01
N VAL A 87 10.19 -3.61 2.42
CA VAL A 87 10.09 -3.32 0.98
C VAL A 87 10.63 -4.50 0.16
N HIS A 88 11.80 -5.04 0.51
CA HIS A 88 12.36 -6.21 -0.16
C HIS A 88 11.44 -7.42 -0.13
N LYS A 89 10.79 -7.71 1.00
CA LYS A 89 9.81 -8.80 1.11
C LYS A 89 8.67 -8.64 0.10
N VAL A 90 8.13 -7.43 -0.05
CA VAL A 90 7.08 -7.16 -1.04
C VAL A 90 7.60 -7.37 -2.46
N LYS A 91 8.75 -6.79 -2.81
CA LYS A 91 9.35 -6.89 -4.15
C LYS A 91 9.71 -8.32 -4.56
N ARG A 92 10.01 -9.18 -3.58
CA ARG A 92 10.33 -10.60 -3.81
C ARG A 92 9.12 -11.52 -3.74
N SER A 93 8.00 -11.07 -3.18
CA SER A 93 6.82 -11.94 -2.97
C SER A 93 6.21 -12.41 -4.29
N GLU A 94 6.29 -11.57 -5.32
CA GLU A 94 5.91 -11.91 -6.69
C GLU A 94 6.84 -11.19 -7.66
N SER A 95 7.52 -11.98 -8.47
CA SER A 95 8.22 -11.51 -9.65
C SER A 95 7.91 -12.52 -10.75
N GLY A 96 7.37 -12.08 -11.86
CA GLY A 96 7.17 -13.00 -13.00
C GLY A 96 8.50 -13.62 -13.43
N VAL A 97 9.57 -12.84 -13.36
CA VAL A 97 10.97 -13.28 -13.52
C VAL A 97 11.76 -12.70 -12.36
N ILE A 98 12.36 -13.54 -11.54
CA ILE A 98 13.28 -13.12 -10.49
C ILE A 98 14.58 -12.65 -11.16
N LEU A 99 14.76 -11.34 -11.27
CA LEU A 99 16.02 -10.75 -11.73
C LEU A 99 17.02 -10.79 -10.56
N ASN A 100 18.27 -11.19 -10.83
CA ASN A 100 19.31 -11.38 -9.80
C ASN A 100 18.88 -12.34 -8.68
N PRO A 101 18.56 -13.60 -8.98
CA PRO A 101 18.21 -14.59 -7.97
C PRO A 101 19.37 -14.81 -6.99
N PHE A 102 19.03 -15.21 -5.75
CA PHE A 102 20.06 -15.73 -4.86
C PHE A 102 20.77 -16.91 -5.52
N PHE A 103 22.06 -16.98 -5.35
CA PHE A 103 22.86 -18.08 -5.81
C PHE A 103 23.95 -18.42 -4.78
N LEU A 104 24.44 -19.64 -4.83
CA LEU A 104 25.58 -20.10 -4.08
C LEU A 104 26.61 -20.72 -5.03
N THR A 105 27.77 -21.10 -4.50
CA THR A 105 28.81 -21.77 -5.26
C THR A 105 28.93 -23.24 -4.80
N PRO A 106 29.52 -24.13 -5.58
CA PRO A 106 29.67 -25.53 -5.20
C PRO A 106 30.37 -25.78 -3.86
N LYS A 107 31.20 -24.81 -3.41
CA LYS A 107 32.02 -24.92 -2.19
C LYS A 107 31.31 -24.46 -0.91
N HIS A 108 30.12 -23.92 -1.01
CA HIS A 108 29.30 -23.66 0.18
C HIS A 108 28.80 -24.98 0.76
N SER A 109 28.54 -24.98 2.07
CA SER A 109 27.93 -26.10 2.76
C SER A 109 26.42 -26.20 2.51
N VAL A 110 25.87 -27.38 2.68
CA VAL A 110 24.42 -27.60 2.67
C VAL A 110 23.75 -26.79 3.78
N GLN A 111 24.40 -26.59 4.93
CA GLN A 111 23.89 -25.76 6.02
C GLN A 111 23.68 -24.30 5.56
N GLU A 112 24.67 -23.68 4.91
CA GLU A 112 24.54 -22.33 4.38
C GLU A 112 23.39 -22.19 3.37
N ALA A 113 23.18 -23.22 2.55
CA ALA A 113 22.07 -23.26 1.62
C ALA A 113 20.73 -23.36 2.35
N GLU A 114 20.61 -24.19 3.38
CA GLU A 114 19.38 -24.34 4.16
C GLU A 114 19.05 -23.05 4.93
N GLU A 115 20.05 -22.42 5.56
CA GLU A 115 19.89 -21.14 6.23
C GLU A 115 19.41 -20.04 5.27
N LEU A 116 20.00 -19.96 4.07
CA LEU A 116 19.58 -19.04 3.02
C LEU A 116 18.13 -19.31 2.59
N MET A 117 17.82 -20.59 2.33
CA MET A 117 16.49 -21.01 1.87
C MET A 117 15.43 -20.79 2.94
N ALA A 118 15.73 -21.03 4.21
CA ALA A 118 14.84 -20.78 5.34
C ALA A 118 14.60 -19.27 5.55
N LYS A 119 15.68 -18.49 5.58
CA LYS A 119 15.62 -17.03 5.76
C LYS A 119 14.72 -16.34 4.73
N TYR A 120 14.84 -16.74 3.47
CA TYR A 120 14.10 -16.13 2.36
C TYR A 120 12.87 -16.93 1.92
N ARG A 121 12.55 -18.03 2.61
CA ARG A 121 11.42 -18.94 2.31
C ARG A 121 11.38 -19.40 0.85
N ILE A 122 12.55 -19.69 0.29
CA ILE A 122 12.72 -20.20 -1.06
C ILE A 122 12.98 -21.71 -1.02
N SER A 123 12.54 -22.44 -2.05
CA SER A 123 12.61 -23.91 -2.12
C SER A 123 13.75 -24.42 -3.00
N GLY A 124 14.70 -23.56 -3.36
CA GLY A 124 15.92 -23.93 -4.08
C GLY A 124 16.67 -22.75 -4.61
N VAL A 125 17.94 -22.96 -4.90
CA VAL A 125 18.94 -21.96 -5.22
C VAL A 125 19.75 -22.40 -6.44
N PRO A 126 19.92 -21.57 -7.48
CA PRO A 126 20.89 -21.79 -8.54
C PRO A 126 22.33 -21.81 -8.00
N ILE A 127 23.16 -22.66 -8.53
CA ILE A 127 24.57 -22.76 -8.16
C ILE A 127 25.43 -22.30 -9.34
N VAL A 128 26.30 -21.34 -9.06
CA VAL A 128 27.21 -20.74 -10.06
C VAL A 128 28.65 -21.06 -9.75
N GLU A 129 29.51 -20.97 -10.75
CA GLU A 129 30.91 -21.37 -10.65
C GLU A 129 31.67 -20.56 -9.57
N SER A 130 31.49 -19.25 -9.56
CA SER A 130 32.04 -18.36 -8.52
C SER A 130 31.22 -17.05 -8.43
N PHE A 131 31.52 -16.20 -7.46
CA PHE A 131 30.90 -14.88 -7.33
C PHE A 131 31.27 -13.95 -8.49
N GLU A 132 32.48 -14.09 -9.06
CA GLU A 132 32.97 -13.31 -10.20
C GLU A 132 32.44 -13.86 -11.51
N ASN A 133 32.39 -15.20 -11.62
CA ASN A 133 31.90 -15.90 -12.80
C ASN A 133 30.54 -16.55 -12.47
N LYS A 134 29.47 -15.90 -12.86
CA LYS A 134 28.11 -16.36 -12.61
C LYS A 134 27.64 -17.46 -13.56
N LYS A 135 28.56 -18.21 -14.18
CA LYS A 135 28.20 -19.35 -15.02
C LYS A 135 27.44 -20.38 -14.21
N LEU A 136 26.25 -20.74 -14.68
CA LEU A 136 25.39 -21.72 -14.02
C LEU A 136 26.02 -23.12 -14.12
N VAL A 137 26.23 -23.79 -12.97
CA VAL A 137 26.82 -25.12 -12.88
C VAL A 137 25.92 -26.14 -12.18
N GLY A 138 24.85 -25.70 -11.53
CA GLY A 138 23.93 -26.60 -10.85
C GLY A 138 22.70 -25.88 -10.32
N ILE A 139 21.82 -26.65 -9.72
CA ILE A 139 20.68 -26.17 -8.93
C ILE A 139 20.52 -27.04 -7.70
N LEU A 140 20.27 -26.43 -6.55
CA LEU A 140 19.97 -27.10 -5.29
C LEU A 140 18.54 -26.80 -4.88
N THR A 141 17.76 -27.84 -4.56
CA THR A 141 16.34 -27.72 -4.20
C THR A 141 16.01 -28.47 -2.93
N ASN A 142 14.84 -28.22 -2.31
CA ASN A 142 14.36 -29.01 -1.17
C ASN A 142 14.28 -30.53 -1.49
N ARG A 143 14.15 -30.90 -2.76
CA ARG A 143 14.12 -32.31 -3.18
C ARG A 143 15.48 -32.96 -2.99
N ASP A 144 16.56 -32.24 -3.32
CA ASP A 144 17.93 -32.68 -3.18
C ASP A 144 18.34 -32.82 -1.69
N LEU A 145 17.76 -31.94 -0.83
CA LEU A 145 18.06 -31.93 0.61
C LEU A 145 17.24 -32.91 1.45
N ARG A 146 16.18 -33.50 0.90
CA ARG A 146 15.15 -34.26 1.66
C ARG A 146 15.69 -35.38 2.57
N PHE A 147 16.78 -36.01 2.19
CA PHE A 147 17.36 -37.17 2.89
C PHE A 147 18.78 -36.91 3.41
N ILE A 148 19.25 -35.68 3.34
CA ILE A 148 20.55 -35.27 3.85
C ILE A 148 20.49 -35.20 5.36
N THR A 149 21.41 -35.84 6.04
CA THR A 149 21.58 -35.87 7.50
C THR A 149 22.84 -35.13 7.96
N ASP A 150 23.84 -35.03 7.08
CA ASP A 150 25.06 -34.27 7.32
C ASP A 150 25.04 -32.96 6.53
N TYR A 151 24.79 -31.86 7.21
CA TYR A 151 24.70 -30.53 6.61
C TYR A 151 26.08 -29.86 6.41
N SER A 152 27.16 -30.47 6.85
CA SER A 152 28.53 -29.97 6.70
C SER A 152 29.14 -30.23 5.32
N ILE A 153 28.53 -31.13 4.52
CA ILE A 153 29.01 -31.48 3.18
C ILE A 153 28.87 -30.30 2.21
N GLU A 154 29.71 -30.29 1.17
CA GLU A 154 29.66 -29.29 0.12
C GLU A 154 28.43 -29.46 -0.78
N ILE A 155 27.87 -28.36 -1.26
CA ILE A 155 26.72 -28.35 -2.19
C ILE A 155 27.04 -29.17 -3.45
N GLU A 156 28.30 -29.20 -3.89
CA GLU A 156 28.73 -29.95 -5.05
C GLU A 156 28.39 -31.45 -4.98
N GLU A 157 28.32 -32.03 -3.79
CA GLU A 157 28.02 -33.43 -3.59
C GLU A 157 26.54 -33.80 -3.78
N VAL A 158 25.64 -32.81 -3.58
CA VAL A 158 24.18 -33.03 -3.52
C VAL A 158 23.38 -32.27 -4.56
N MET A 159 23.92 -31.22 -5.19
CA MET A 159 23.22 -30.44 -6.19
C MET A 159 22.92 -31.26 -7.46
N THR A 160 21.83 -30.92 -8.13
CA THR A 160 21.56 -31.41 -9.49
C THR A 160 22.52 -30.72 -10.46
N LYS A 161 23.35 -31.53 -11.16
CA LYS A 161 24.30 -31.10 -12.20
C LYS A 161 23.72 -31.35 -13.60
N GLU A 162 24.53 -31.15 -14.64
CA GLU A 162 24.12 -31.38 -16.03
C GLU A 162 23.44 -32.77 -16.27
N PRO A 163 22.41 -32.79 -17.15
CA PRO A 163 21.95 -31.70 -18.00
C PRO A 163 20.97 -30.77 -17.25
N LEU A 164 21.30 -29.46 -17.18
CA LEU A 164 20.45 -28.46 -16.60
C LEU A 164 19.44 -27.95 -17.63
N ILE A 165 18.17 -27.87 -17.24
CA ILE A 165 17.14 -27.24 -18.06
C ILE A 165 17.17 -25.76 -17.78
N THR A 166 17.48 -24.97 -18.80
CA THR A 166 17.57 -23.49 -18.75
C THR A 166 16.78 -22.87 -19.89
N ALA A 167 16.55 -21.57 -19.82
CA ALA A 167 15.98 -20.79 -20.91
C ALA A 167 16.75 -19.48 -21.12
N PRO A 168 16.67 -18.84 -22.29
CA PRO A 168 17.33 -17.57 -22.52
C PRO A 168 16.65 -16.43 -21.76
N VAL A 169 17.39 -15.35 -21.52
CA VAL A 169 16.83 -14.08 -21.00
C VAL A 169 15.74 -13.60 -21.96
N GLY A 170 14.61 -13.13 -21.42
CA GLY A 170 13.46 -12.69 -22.20
C GLY A 170 12.39 -13.76 -22.47
N THR A 171 12.60 -15.00 -21.99
CA THR A 171 11.58 -16.06 -22.04
C THR A 171 10.31 -15.58 -21.34
N SER A 172 9.17 -15.67 -22.03
CA SER A 172 7.86 -15.31 -21.45
C SER A 172 7.41 -16.34 -20.42
N LEU A 173 6.54 -15.93 -19.49
CA LEU A 173 5.98 -16.85 -18.47
C LEU A 173 5.23 -18.04 -19.11
N LYS A 174 4.56 -17.84 -20.24
CA LYS A 174 3.85 -18.90 -20.96
C LYS A 174 4.80 -19.95 -21.57
N GLU A 175 5.93 -19.47 -22.12
CA GLU A 175 6.99 -20.36 -22.62
C GLU A 175 7.64 -21.11 -21.44
N ALA A 176 7.94 -20.39 -20.36
CA ALA A 176 8.50 -20.99 -19.14
C ALA A 176 7.58 -22.06 -18.55
N GLU A 177 6.26 -21.82 -18.48
CA GLU A 177 5.24 -22.80 -18.05
C GLU A 177 5.34 -24.09 -18.88
N SER A 178 5.41 -23.96 -20.21
CA SER A 178 5.54 -25.10 -21.11
C SER A 178 6.82 -25.91 -20.89
N ILE A 179 7.94 -25.22 -20.59
CA ILE A 179 9.24 -25.86 -20.30
C ILE A 179 9.17 -26.58 -18.94
N LEU A 180 8.69 -25.89 -17.89
CA LEU A 180 8.53 -26.46 -16.54
C LEU A 180 7.66 -27.72 -16.56
N GLN A 181 6.52 -27.66 -17.25
CA GLN A 181 5.59 -28.78 -17.39
C GLN A 181 6.23 -29.96 -18.14
N ARG A 182 6.87 -29.70 -19.29
CA ARG A 182 7.50 -30.75 -20.13
C ARG A 182 8.59 -31.50 -19.39
N HIS A 183 9.41 -30.77 -18.63
CA HIS A 183 10.55 -31.33 -17.92
C HIS A 183 10.24 -31.73 -16.48
N LYS A 184 9.02 -31.47 -15.99
CA LYS A 184 8.55 -31.75 -14.62
C LYS A 184 9.46 -31.14 -13.55
N ILE A 185 9.93 -29.91 -13.81
CA ILE A 185 10.77 -29.12 -12.90
C ILE A 185 9.96 -27.94 -12.36
N GLU A 186 10.34 -27.43 -11.18
CA GLU A 186 9.66 -26.33 -10.50
C GLU A 186 10.36 -24.98 -10.68
N LYS A 187 11.59 -25.01 -11.18
CA LYS A 187 12.47 -23.84 -11.32
C LYS A 187 13.17 -23.86 -12.65
N LEU A 188 13.16 -22.74 -13.34
CA LEU A 188 13.78 -22.56 -14.65
C LEU A 188 14.80 -21.41 -14.56
N PRO A 189 16.10 -21.69 -14.43
CA PRO A 189 17.14 -20.68 -14.51
C PRO A 189 17.16 -20.03 -15.91
N LEU A 190 17.26 -18.71 -15.94
CA LEU A 190 17.47 -17.95 -17.16
C LEU A 190 18.95 -17.62 -17.28
N VAL A 191 19.52 -17.91 -18.45
CA VAL A 191 20.93 -17.67 -18.73
C VAL A 191 21.12 -16.76 -19.93
N ASP A 192 22.22 -16.02 -19.93
CA ASP A 192 22.67 -15.24 -21.07
C ASP A 192 23.33 -16.16 -22.14
N GLU A 193 23.79 -15.57 -23.25
CA GLU A 193 24.45 -16.27 -24.34
C GLU A 193 25.75 -16.99 -23.91
N LYS A 194 26.34 -16.57 -22.78
CA LYS A 194 27.57 -17.17 -22.21
C LYS A 194 27.27 -18.24 -21.17
N GLY A 195 26.00 -18.48 -20.86
CA GLY A 195 25.56 -19.43 -19.83
C GLY A 195 25.61 -18.86 -18.42
N ASN A 196 25.74 -17.53 -18.27
CA ASN A 196 25.71 -16.91 -16.93
C ASN A 196 24.27 -16.75 -16.44
N LEU A 197 24.07 -17.00 -15.15
CA LEU A 197 22.78 -16.82 -14.48
C LEU A 197 22.35 -15.37 -14.52
N SER A 198 21.19 -15.10 -15.09
CA SER A 198 20.60 -13.76 -15.25
C SER A 198 19.22 -13.64 -14.63
N GLY A 199 18.55 -14.76 -14.38
CA GLY A 199 17.21 -14.77 -13.78
C GLY A 199 16.77 -16.16 -13.37
N LEU A 200 15.60 -16.22 -12.74
CA LEU A 200 14.94 -17.46 -12.34
C LEU A 200 13.42 -17.30 -12.49
N ILE A 201 12.77 -18.28 -13.08
CA ILE A 201 11.29 -18.39 -13.08
C ILE A 201 10.92 -19.64 -12.29
N THR A 202 9.94 -19.54 -11.39
CA THR A 202 9.43 -20.70 -10.65
C THR A 202 7.96 -20.95 -10.97
N ILE A 203 7.52 -22.20 -10.77
CA ILE A 203 6.10 -22.57 -10.95
C ILE A 203 5.21 -21.72 -10.04
N LYS A 204 5.67 -21.40 -8.82
CA LYS A 204 4.93 -20.54 -7.88
C LYS A 204 4.71 -19.14 -8.40
N ASP A 205 5.64 -18.58 -9.17
CA ASP A 205 5.47 -17.24 -9.75
C ASP A 205 4.42 -17.25 -10.87
N ILE A 206 4.35 -18.33 -11.63
CA ILE A 206 3.31 -18.54 -12.65
C ILE A 206 1.95 -18.76 -12.01
N GLU A 207 1.84 -19.62 -10.99
CA GLU A 207 0.61 -19.86 -10.23
C GLU A 207 0.04 -18.56 -9.64
N LYS A 208 0.90 -17.71 -9.06
CA LYS A 208 0.49 -16.41 -8.52
C LYS A 208 -0.04 -15.44 -9.57
N VAL A 209 0.51 -15.44 -10.78
CA VAL A 209 -0.03 -14.61 -11.87
C VAL A 209 -1.42 -15.07 -12.28
N ILE A 210 -1.69 -16.38 -12.24
CA ILE A 210 -3.01 -16.94 -12.53
C ILE A 210 -3.98 -16.65 -11.37
N GLU A 211 -3.53 -16.80 -10.13
CA GLU A 211 -4.33 -16.58 -8.93
C GLU A 211 -4.69 -15.09 -8.73
N PHE A 212 -3.73 -14.19 -9.02
CA PHE A 212 -3.88 -12.73 -8.83
C PHE A 212 -3.70 -11.94 -10.14
N PRO A 213 -4.60 -12.09 -11.11
CA PRO A 213 -4.45 -11.47 -12.44
C PRO A 213 -4.52 -9.94 -12.40
N ASN A 214 -5.13 -9.37 -11.35
CA ASN A 214 -5.31 -7.94 -11.17
C ASN A 214 -4.24 -7.30 -10.27
N SER A 215 -3.17 -8.01 -9.92
CA SER A 215 -2.11 -7.45 -9.07
C SER A 215 -1.54 -6.14 -9.63
N ALA A 216 -1.30 -5.19 -8.74
CA ALA A 216 -0.57 -3.96 -9.07
C ALA A 216 0.93 -4.26 -9.14
N LYS A 217 1.51 -4.16 -10.34
CA LYS A 217 2.90 -4.55 -10.63
C LYS A 217 3.66 -3.45 -11.34
N ASP A 218 4.97 -3.40 -11.06
CA ASP A 218 5.92 -2.55 -11.78
C ASP A 218 6.25 -3.15 -13.17
N GLN A 219 7.08 -2.44 -13.93
CA GLN A 219 7.53 -2.87 -15.26
C GLN A 219 8.33 -4.19 -15.26
N HIS A 220 8.80 -4.63 -14.11
CA HIS A 220 9.53 -5.90 -13.92
C HIS A 220 8.62 -7.03 -13.40
N GLY A 221 7.32 -6.81 -13.33
CA GLY A 221 6.34 -7.79 -12.83
C GLY A 221 6.34 -7.99 -11.32
N ARG A 222 7.01 -7.11 -10.54
CA ARG A 222 7.04 -7.15 -9.08
C ARG A 222 5.90 -6.32 -8.49
N LEU A 223 5.36 -6.74 -7.35
CA LEU A 223 4.31 -5.99 -6.67
C LEU A 223 4.73 -4.55 -6.37
N LEU A 224 3.79 -3.61 -6.55
CA LEU A 224 3.98 -2.22 -6.18
C LEU A 224 3.94 -2.06 -4.65
N VAL A 225 4.82 -1.20 -4.13
CA VAL A 225 4.88 -0.84 -2.73
C VAL A 225 5.35 0.59 -2.54
N ALA A 226 4.73 1.31 -1.62
CA ALA A 226 5.19 2.61 -1.13
C ALA A 226 5.69 2.48 0.31
N ALA A 227 6.50 3.44 0.75
CA ALA A 227 7.00 3.48 2.12
C ALA A 227 7.04 4.90 2.66
N ALA A 228 6.67 5.04 3.94
CA ALA A 228 6.60 6.33 4.61
C ALA A 228 7.97 6.78 5.13
N VAL A 229 8.24 8.09 5.00
CA VAL A 229 9.35 8.78 5.64
C VAL A 229 8.81 10.00 6.42
N GLY A 230 9.56 10.44 7.43
CA GLY A 230 9.28 11.68 8.15
C GLY A 230 10.07 12.86 7.60
N ILE A 231 10.26 13.88 8.47
CA ILE A 231 11.06 15.08 8.17
C ILE A 231 12.24 15.23 9.17
N THR A 232 12.71 14.13 9.71
CA THR A 232 13.80 14.02 10.69
C THR A 232 15.18 14.06 10.04
N SER A 233 16.23 13.98 10.85
CA SER A 233 17.62 13.96 10.37
C SER A 233 17.93 12.72 9.52
N ASP A 234 17.25 11.58 9.77
CA ASP A 234 17.44 10.31 9.06
C ASP A 234 16.66 10.20 7.73
N THR A 235 15.88 11.22 7.36
CA THR A 235 15.00 11.20 6.19
C THR A 235 15.70 10.82 4.88
N PHE A 236 16.89 11.40 4.63
CA PHE A 236 17.62 11.15 3.38
C PHE A 236 18.24 9.75 3.34
N GLU A 237 18.81 9.30 4.45
CA GLU A 237 19.37 7.95 4.57
C GLU A 237 18.27 6.89 4.40
N ARG A 238 17.14 7.10 5.05
CA ARG A 238 15.94 6.25 4.94
C ARG A 238 15.39 6.23 3.52
N ALA A 239 15.19 7.39 2.90
CA ALA A 239 14.72 7.47 1.52
C ALA A 239 15.66 6.76 0.55
N LYS A 240 16.98 6.93 0.70
CA LYS A 240 18.00 6.24 -0.10
C LYS A 240 17.90 4.72 0.05
N ALA A 241 17.86 4.21 1.28
CA ALA A 241 17.75 2.77 1.54
C ALA A 241 16.46 2.17 0.96
N LEU A 242 15.33 2.89 1.04
CA LEU A 242 14.06 2.48 0.46
C LEU A 242 14.11 2.44 -1.08
N LEU A 243 14.73 3.43 -1.71
CA LEU A 243 14.91 3.47 -3.17
C LEU A 243 15.83 2.34 -3.65
N GLU A 244 16.91 2.06 -2.92
CA GLU A 244 17.81 0.92 -3.19
C GLU A 244 17.09 -0.42 -3.01
N ALA A 245 16.14 -0.52 -2.07
CA ALA A 245 15.26 -1.67 -1.89
C ALA A 245 14.22 -1.82 -3.01
N GLY A 246 14.05 -0.80 -3.87
CA GLY A 246 13.16 -0.80 -5.03
C GLY A 246 11.74 -0.32 -4.73
N VAL A 247 11.55 0.55 -3.73
CA VAL A 247 10.24 1.18 -3.46
C VAL A 247 9.73 1.97 -4.67
N ASP A 248 8.45 1.91 -4.96
CA ASP A 248 7.86 2.60 -6.13
C ASP A 248 7.46 4.04 -5.83
N ALA A 249 7.20 4.38 -4.56
CA ALA A 249 6.93 5.74 -4.13
C ALA A 249 7.37 5.98 -2.69
N ILE A 250 7.94 7.16 -2.45
CA ILE A 250 8.25 7.66 -1.10
C ILE A 250 7.08 8.53 -0.63
N VAL A 251 6.55 8.23 0.57
CA VAL A 251 5.45 8.99 1.18
C VAL A 251 5.98 9.86 2.31
N ILE A 252 6.06 11.17 2.09
CA ILE A 252 6.40 12.13 3.13
C ILE A 252 5.13 12.36 3.98
N ASP A 253 5.07 11.70 5.14
CA ASP A 253 3.87 11.57 5.95
C ASP A 253 3.95 12.43 7.21
N THR A 254 3.22 13.54 7.24
CA THR A 254 3.19 14.53 8.32
C THR A 254 1.78 14.86 8.75
N ALA A 255 1.60 15.35 9.98
CA ALA A 255 0.29 15.81 10.47
C ALA A 255 -0.15 17.10 9.77
N HIS A 256 0.78 17.94 9.29
CA HIS A 256 0.51 19.18 8.59
C HIS A 256 1.54 19.44 7.49
N GLY A 257 1.21 19.01 6.27
CA GLY A 257 2.07 19.15 5.09
C GLY A 257 2.34 20.59 4.65
N HIS A 258 1.41 21.50 4.93
CA HIS A 258 1.54 22.92 4.58
C HIS A 258 2.34 23.73 5.63
N SER A 259 3.40 23.14 6.20
CA SER A 259 4.32 23.86 7.08
C SER A 259 5.62 24.17 6.36
N ALA A 260 6.24 25.33 6.66
CA ALA A 260 7.48 25.76 6.00
C ALA A 260 8.62 24.74 6.12
N GLY A 261 8.71 24.03 7.26
CA GLY A 261 9.71 23.00 7.49
C GLY A 261 9.49 21.78 6.59
N VAL A 262 8.24 21.34 6.42
CA VAL A 262 7.86 20.21 5.54
C VAL A 262 8.12 20.57 4.08
N ILE A 263 7.65 21.74 3.63
CA ILE A 263 7.83 22.23 2.24
C ILE A 263 9.33 22.28 1.89
N ARG A 264 10.16 22.86 2.77
CA ARG A 264 11.62 22.90 2.56
C ARG A 264 12.20 21.48 2.47
N LYS A 265 11.83 20.58 3.36
CA LYS A 265 12.34 19.19 3.37
C LYS A 265 11.91 18.43 2.11
N ILE A 266 10.69 18.62 1.61
CA ILE A 266 10.22 18.02 0.35
C ILE A 266 11.05 18.53 -0.83
N LYS A 267 11.33 19.84 -0.88
CA LYS A 267 12.19 20.41 -1.92
C LYS A 267 13.57 19.79 -1.92
N GLU A 268 14.21 19.67 -0.74
CA GLU A 268 15.50 19.03 -0.57
C GLU A 268 15.48 17.54 -1.02
N ILE A 269 14.41 16.79 -0.70
CA ILE A 269 14.23 15.40 -1.14
C ILE A 269 14.12 15.33 -2.66
N ARG A 270 13.33 16.21 -3.28
CA ARG A 270 13.18 16.27 -4.74
C ARG A 270 14.49 16.59 -5.44
N GLU A 271 15.28 17.52 -4.90
CA GLU A 271 16.61 17.87 -5.43
C GLU A 271 17.60 16.71 -5.31
N THR A 272 17.51 15.93 -4.23
CA THR A 272 18.39 14.78 -3.98
C THR A 272 18.00 13.54 -4.80
N PHE A 273 16.70 13.30 -4.98
CA PHE A 273 16.14 12.13 -5.67
C PHE A 273 15.16 12.58 -6.76
N PRO A 274 15.66 13.15 -7.88
CA PRO A 274 14.82 13.79 -8.91
C PRO A 274 13.84 12.82 -9.59
N ASP A 275 14.19 11.54 -9.69
CA ASP A 275 13.38 10.51 -10.36
C ASP A 275 12.40 9.77 -9.44
N ALA A 276 12.50 10.00 -8.11
CA ALA A 276 11.61 9.34 -7.17
C ALA A 276 10.16 9.83 -7.29
N THR A 277 9.20 8.92 -7.25
CA THR A 277 7.79 9.29 -7.10
C THR A 277 7.54 9.75 -5.66
N LEU A 278 7.14 11.01 -5.48
CA LEU A 278 6.89 11.61 -4.17
C LEU A 278 5.40 11.81 -3.92
N ILE A 279 4.91 11.20 -2.85
CA ILE A 279 3.58 11.44 -2.28
C ILE A 279 3.80 12.24 -1.00
N ALA A 280 3.09 13.33 -0.78
CA ALA A 280 3.24 14.12 0.44
C ALA A 280 1.91 14.60 1.01
N GLY A 281 1.86 14.76 2.31
CA GLY A 281 0.71 15.27 3.06
C GLY A 281 0.96 15.24 4.59
N ASN A 282 -0.11 15.52 5.38
CA ASN A 282 -1.46 15.76 4.91
C ASN A 282 -1.76 17.26 4.80
N VAL A 283 -2.61 17.57 3.86
CA VAL A 283 -3.20 18.91 3.72
C VAL A 283 -4.74 18.82 3.68
N ALA A 284 -5.42 19.93 3.80
CA ALA A 284 -6.88 19.98 3.75
C ALA A 284 -7.43 21.21 3.01
N THR A 285 -6.56 21.96 2.33
CA THR A 285 -6.92 23.20 1.64
C THR A 285 -6.32 23.27 0.24
N ALA A 286 -6.90 24.10 -0.62
CA ALA A 286 -6.39 24.38 -1.96
C ALA A 286 -4.96 24.96 -1.91
N GLU A 287 -4.71 25.91 -1.01
CA GLU A 287 -3.41 26.55 -0.86
C GLU A 287 -2.32 25.54 -0.44
N GLY A 288 -2.64 24.66 0.52
CA GLY A 288 -1.72 23.61 0.96
C GLY A 288 -1.41 22.61 -0.17
N THR A 289 -2.40 22.27 -0.97
CA THR A 289 -2.24 21.40 -2.13
C THR A 289 -1.33 22.04 -3.18
N ARG A 290 -1.57 23.32 -3.50
CA ARG A 290 -0.76 24.10 -4.43
C ARG A 290 0.70 24.18 -3.98
N ALA A 291 0.93 24.53 -2.72
CA ALA A 291 2.27 24.64 -2.15
C ALA A 291 3.08 23.33 -2.26
N LEU A 292 2.42 22.17 -2.09
CA LEU A 292 3.09 20.89 -2.26
C LEU A 292 3.41 20.57 -3.73
N PHE A 293 2.50 20.87 -4.66
CA PHE A 293 2.77 20.65 -6.09
C PHE A 293 3.88 21.56 -6.61
N GLU A 294 3.95 22.80 -6.16
CA GLU A 294 5.00 23.77 -6.55
C GLU A 294 6.41 23.34 -6.15
N VAL A 295 6.56 22.58 -5.05
CA VAL A 295 7.87 22.04 -4.64
C VAL A 295 8.16 20.64 -5.21
N GLY A 296 7.37 20.18 -6.19
CA GLY A 296 7.67 18.99 -6.97
C GLY A 296 7.05 17.68 -6.44
N VAL A 297 6.04 17.75 -5.59
CA VAL A 297 5.25 16.56 -5.19
C VAL A 297 4.47 16.03 -6.40
N ASP A 298 4.44 14.71 -6.59
CA ASP A 298 3.69 14.07 -7.67
C ASP A 298 2.23 13.83 -7.29
N VAL A 299 1.97 13.43 -6.04
CA VAL A 299 0.64 13.11 -5.52
C VAL A 299 0.47 13.72 -4.13
N VAL A 300 -0.62 14.42 -3.90
CA VAL A 300 -0.92 15.04 -2.59
C VAL A 300 -1.91 14.20 -1.79
N LYS A 301 -1.61 13.97 -0.52
CA LYS A 301 -2.46 13.24 0.42
C LYS A 301 -3.28 14.21 1.27
N VAL A 302 -4.60 14.03 1.26
CA VAL A 302 -5.60 14.99 1.77
C VAL A 302 -6.36 14.41 2.95
N GLY A 303 -6.35 15.12 4.08
CA GLY A 303 -7.12 14.77 5.27
C GLY A 303 -6.46 15.26 6.55
N ILE A 304 -7.07 16.23 7.24
CA ILE A 304 -6.67 16.69 8.57
C ILE A 304 -7.78 16.35 9.56
N GLY A 305 -7.53 15.34 10.39
CA GLY A 305 -8.41 14.91 11.47
C GLY A 305 -9.63 14.07 11.12
N PRO A 306 -9.83 13.48 9.90
CA PRO A 306 -11.01 12.67 9.61
C PRO A 306 -10.89 11.20 10.08
N GLY A 307 -9.70 10.74 10.45
CA GLY A 307 -9.47 9.35 10.85
C GLY A 307 -10.23 8.98 12.12
N SER A 308 -10.73 7.74 12.21
CA SER A 308 -11.54 7.24 13.33
C SER A 308 -10.81 7.23 14.68
N ILE A 309 -9.48 7.25 14.65
CA ILE A 309 -8.61 7.17 15.84
C ILE A 309 -7.83 8.48 16.05
N CYS A 310 -8.12 9.51 15.22
CA CYS A 310 -7.49 10.82 15.29
C CYS A 310 -8.28 11.75 16.21
N THR A 311 -7.58 12.47 17.09
CA THR A 311 -8.17 13.49 17.99
C THR A 311 -7.71 14.91 17.69
N THR A 312 -7.00 15.15 16.58
CA THR A 312 -6.50 16.47 16.19
C THR A 312 -7.58 17.53 16.21
N ARG A 313 -8.77 17.25 15.69
CA ARG A 313 -9.89 18.21 15.68
C ARG A 313 -10.40 18.57 17.08
N VAL A 314 -10.30 17.66 18.03
CA VAL A 314 -10.75 17.86 19.41
C VAL A 314 -9.64 18.50 20.26
N VAL A 315 -8.40 18.06 20.09
CA VAL A 315 -7.25 18.51 20.89
C VAL A 315 -6.72 19.85 20.38
N ALA A 316 -6.54 19.99 19.06
CA ALA A 316 -5.98 21.19 18.45
C ALA A 316 -7.06 22.16 17.91
N GLY A 317 -8.31 21.73 17.77
CA GLY A 317 -9.40 22.54 17.21
C GLY A 317 -9.25 22.83 15.71
N VAL A 318 -8.45 22.03 14.98
CA VAL A 318 -8.11 22.26 13.58
C VAL A 318 -8.51 21.07 12.71
N GLY A 319 -9.07 21.34 11.55
CA GLY A 319 -9.44 20.31 10.57
C GLY A 319 -10.43 20.85 9.55
N VAL A 320 -10.66 20.07 8.49
CA VAL A 320 -11.67 20.37 7.46
C VAL A 320 -12.50 19.10 7.24
N PRO A 321 -13.84 19.19 7.16
CA PRO A 321 -14.70 18.07 6.77
C PRO A 321 -14.23 17.45 5.44
N GLN A 322 -14.20 16.12 5.37
CA GLN A 322 -13.36 15.42 4.38
C GLN A 322 -13.80 15.60 2.92
N VAL A 323 -15.11 15.65 2.65
CA VAL A 323 -15.61 15.88 1.27
C VAL A 323 -15.18 17.26 0.78
N THR A 324 -15.28 18.27 1.64
CA THR A 324 -14.81 19.63 1.33
C THR A 324 -13.30 19.68 1.10
N ALA A 325 -12.51 19.05 1.98
CA ALA A 325 -11.06 19.00 1.83
C ALA A 325 -10.63 18.34 0.51
N ILE A 326 -11.29 17.23 0.13
CA ILE A 326 -11.03 16.53 -1.14
C ILE A 326 -11.36 17.43 -2.31
N TYR A 327 -12.54 18.06 -2.32
CA TYR A 327 -12.98 18.92 -3.41
C TYR A 327 -12.07 20.13 -3.61
N ASP A 328 -11.67 20.81 -2.53
CA ASP A 328 -10.76 21.96 -2.60
C ASP A 328 -9.38 21.55 -3.14
N ALA A 329 -8.84 20.44 -2.66
CA ALA A 329 -7.56 19.90 -3.14
C ALA A 329 -7.66 19.44 -4.61
N ALA A 330 -8.76 18.79 -4.99
CA ALA A 330 -9.00 18.31 -6.35
C ALA A 330 -9.07 19.47 -7.36
N THR A 331 -9.65 20.63 -6.96
CA THR A 331 -9.70 21.81 -7.81
C THR A 331 -8.29 22.25 -8.24
N VAL A 332 -7.34 22.25 -7.30
CA VAL A 332 -5.93 22.55 -7.60
C VAL A 332 -5.26 21.43 -8.38
N ALA A 333 -5.51 20.17 -7.99
CA ALA A 333 -4.91 19.01 -8.67
C ALA A 333 -5.24 18.99 -10.17
N ARG A 334 -6.44 19.37 -10.56
CA ARG A 334 -6.87 19.52 -11.97
C ARG A 334 -6.05 20.58 -12.71
N GLU A 335 -5.72 21.71 -12.08
CA GLU A 335 -4.88 22.75 -12.69
C GLU A 335 -3.47 22.23 -13.02
N TYR A 336 -2.94 21.34 -12.18
CA TYR A 336 -1.62 20.76 -12.33
C TYR A 336 -1.60 19.43 -13.14
N GLY A 337 -2.76 18.87 -13.49
CA GLY A 337 -2.87 17.54 -14.10
C GLY A 337 -2.31 16.44 -13.21
N LYS A 338 -2.45 16.56 -11.88
CA LYS A 338 -1.89 15.65 -10.88
C LYS A 338 -2.99 15.00 -10.04
N ALA A 339 -2.62 13.93 -9.33
CA ALA A 339 -3.55 13.15 -8.51
C ALA A 339 -3.54 13.57 -7.03
N ILE A 340 -4.65 13.26 -6.33
CA ILE A 340 -4.76 13.36 -4.88
C ILE A 340 -5.27 12.06 -4.26
N ILE A 341 -4.88 11.79 -3.02
CA ILE A 341 -5.32 10.66 -2.20
C ILE A 341 -6.24 11.18 -1.10
N ALA A 342 -7.46 10.64 -1.00
CA ALA A 342 -8.38 10.92 0.09
C ALA A 342 -8.03 10.03 1.29
N ASP A 343 -7.45 10.61 2.35
CA ASP A 343 -6.96 9.90 3.51
C ASP A 343 -7.83 10.12 4.74
N GLY A 344 -8.53 9.08 5.17
CA GLY A 344 -9.33 9.05 6.39
C GLY A 344 -10.81 9.35 6.20
N GLY A 345 -11.60 8.96 7.21
CA GLY A 345 -13.04 9.18 7.26
C GLY A 345 -13.89 8.13 6.54
N ILE A 346 -13.30 7.17 5.84
CA ILE A 346 -13.99 6.09 5.13
C ILE A 346 -14.47 5.04 6.13
N LYS A 347 -15.78 4.84 6.20
CA LYS A 347 -16.46 3.85 7.03
C LYS A 347 -17.12 2.74 6.20
N TYR A 348 -17.66 3.09 5.06
CA TYR A 348 -18.40 2.21 4.15
C TYR A 348 -17.91 2.36 2.71
N SER A 349 -18.24 1.40 1.87
CA SER A 349 -17.93 1.46 0.44
C SER A 349 -18.55 2.68 -0.27
N GLY A 350 -19.72 3.13 0.18
CA GLY A 350 -20.34 4.36 -0.32
C GLY A 350 -19.51 5.63 -0.09
N ASP A 351 -18.70 5.65 0.97
CA ASP A 351 -17.79 6.79 1.23
C ASP A 351 -16.66 6.83 0.20
N ILE A 352 -16.22 5.67 -0.31
CA ILE A 352 -15.24 5.57 -1.41
C ILE A 352 -15.82 6.21 -2.67
N VAL A 353 -17.08 5.90 -3.01
CA VAL A 353 -17.77 6.49 -4.16
C VAL A 353 -17.82 8.00 -4.03
N LYS A 354 -18.21 8.51 -2.85
CA LYS A 354 -18.29 9.95 -2.55
C LYS A 354 -16.90 10.63 -2.58
N ALA A 355 -15.87 9.96 -2.06
CA ALA A 355 -14.51 10.50 -2.07
C ALA A 355 -13.96 10.67 -3.48
N ILE A 356 -14.20 9.69 -4.37
CA ILE A 356 -13.78 9.76 -5.77
C ILE A 356 -14.62 10.79 -6.52
N ALA A 357 -15.94 10.80 -6.35
CA ALA A 357 -16.83 11.80 -6.95
C ALA A 357 -16.49 13.24 -6.52
N ALA A 358 -15.99 13.43 -5.29
CA ALA A 358 -15.50 14.75 -4.82
C ALA A 358 -14.15 15.15 -5.44
N GLY A 359 -13.51 14.29 -6.23
CA GLY A 359 -12.27 14.57 -6.94
C GLY A 359 -11.06 13.74 -6.48
N GLY A 360 -11.22 12.85 -5.49
CA GLY A 360 -10.17 11.91 -5.09
C GLY A 360 -9.83 10.93 -6.22
N HIS A 361 -8.55 10.60 -6.36
CA HIS A 361 -8.12 9.58 -7.33
C HIS A 361 -8.05 8.21 -6.67
N VAL A 362 -7.60 8.17 -5.43
CA VAL A 362 -7.46 6.97 -4.61
C VAL A 362 -7.90 7.29 -3.18
N VAL A 363 -8.40 6.32 -2.45
CA VAL A 363 -8.69 6.43 -1.02
C VAL A 363 -7.69 5.62 -0.19
N MET A 364 -7.29 6.16 0.95
CA MET A 364 -6.42 5.48 1.92
C MET A 364 -7.26 4.95 3.08
N LEU A 365 -7.08 3.65 3.37
CA LEU A 365 -7.85 2.90 4.36
C LEU A 365 -6.97 2.56 5.58
N GLY A 366 -7.42 2.93 6.77
CA GLY A 366 -6.81 2.56 8.05
C GLY A 366 -7.68 1.54 8.80
N SER A 367 -8.72 2.01 9.50
CA SER A 367 -9.57 1.19 10.38
C SER A 367 -10.27 0.01 9.69
N LEU A 368 -10.60 0.13 8.42
CA LEU A 368 -11.22 -0.96 7.65
C LEU A 368 -10.26 -2.15 7.47
N LEU A 369 -8.96 -1.89 7.34
CA LEU A 369 -7.93 -2.91 7.16
C LEU A 369 -7.27 -3.34 8.50
N ALA A 370 -7.30 -2.51 9.54
CA ALA A 370 -6.65 -2.80 10.82
C ALA A 370 -7.13 -4.08 11.52
N GLY A 371 -8.37 -4.53 11.25
CA GLY A 371 -8.96 -5.76 11.82
C GLY A 371 -8.69 -7.02 11.02
N THR A 372 -7.93 -6.96 9.92
CA THR A 372 -7.70 -8.11 9.03
C THR A 372 -6.53 -8.98 9.48
N ASP A 373 -6.44 -10.19 8.94
CA ASP A 373 -5.37 -11.14 9.24
C ASP A 373 -3.99 -10.56 8.93
N GLU A 374 -3.90 -9.79 7.84
CA GLU A 374 -2.65 -9.27 7.29
C GLU A 374 -2.16 -7.99 7.96
N SER A 375 -2.98 -7.34 8.79
CA SER A 375 -2.54 -6.19 9.57
C SER A 375 -1.62 -6.61 10.72
N PRO A 376 -0.58 -5.82 11.08
CA PRO A 376 0.38 -6.18 12.12
C PRO A 376 -0.12 -6.03 13.56
N GLY A 377 -1.32 -5.45 13.78
CA GLY A 377 -1.92 -5.31 15.11
C GLY A 377 -2.10 -6.65 15.82
N GLU A 378 -1.85 -6.68 17.13
CA GLU A 378 -1.98 -7.89 17.94
C GLU A 378 -3.43 -8.32 18.12
N PHE A 379 -3.64 -9.63 18.25
CA PHE A 379 -4.95 -10.19 18.58
C PHE A 379 -5.30 -10.01 20.04
N GLU A 380 -6.52 -9.58 20.30
CA GLU A 380 -7.12 -9.51 21.64
C GLU A 380 -8.44 -10.29 21.67
N ILE A 381 -8.69 -10.97 22.80
CA ILE A 381 -10.01 -11.56 23.10
C ILE A 381 -10.70 -10.69 24.14
N TYR A 382 -11.84 -10.12 23.78
CA TYR A 382 -12.65 -9.32 24.68
C TYR A 382 -14.11 -9.72 24.59
N GLN A 383 -14.74 -10.01 25.74
CA GLN A 383 -16.13 -10.49 25.82
C GLN A 383 -16.44 -11.67 24.87
N GLY A 384 -15.49 -12.62 24.75
CA GLY A 384 -15.62 -13.80 23.88
C GLY A 384 -15.50 -13.55 22.38
N ARG A 385 -15.15 -12.33 21.96
CA ARG A 385 -14.95 -11.95 20.56
C ARG A 385 -13.49 -11.61 20.29
N ARG A 386 -13.05 -11.83 19.04
CA ARG A 386 -11.71 -11.47 18.57
C ARG A 386 -11.68 -10.02 18.11
N PHE A 387 -10.62 -9.33 18.53
CA PHE A 387 -10.28 -7.97 18.13
C PHE A 387 -8.82 -7.92 17.71
N LYS A 388 -8.43 -6.86 17.04
CA LYS A 388 -7.02 -6.48 16.80
C LYS A 388 -6.75 -5.09 17.36
N THR A 389 -5.55 -4.89 17.87
CA THR A 389 -5.11 -3.57 18.33
C THR A 389 -5.05 -2.62 17.15
N TYR A 390 -5.52 -1.40 17.35
CA TYR A 390 -5.47 -0.33 16.38
C TYR A 390 -5.18 0.98 17.08
N ARG A 391 -4.12 1.69 16.65
CA ARG A 391 -3.73 2.95 17.26
C ARG A 391 -3.43 4.04 16.26
N GLY A 392 -3.75 5.29 16.63
CA GLY A 392 -3.38 6.47 15.86
C GLY A 392 -1.89 6.73 15.94
N MET A 393 -1.29 7.23 14.86
CA MET A 393 0.13 7.62 14.83
C MET A 393 0.42 8.78 15.81
N GLY A 394 -0.60 9.52 16.24
CA GLY A 394 -0.54 10.53 17.30
C GLY A 394 -0.82 10.01 18.72
N SER A 395 -0.98 8.72 18.93
CA SER A 395 -1.10 8.11 20.27
C SER A 395 0.23 8.12 21.03
N LEU A 396 0.20 8.03 22.34
CA LEU A 396 1.41 8.03 23.16
C LEU A 396 2.34 6.87 22.77
N ALA A 397 1.82 5.65 22.67
CA ALA A 397 2.64 4.49 22.31
C ALA A 397 3.23 4.59 20.89
N ALA A 398 2.49 5.12 19.91
CA ALA A 398 3.04 5.33 18.57
C ALA A 398 4.14 6.41 18.58
N MET A 399 3.97 7.47 19.36
CA MET A 399 4.99 8.53 19.51
C MET A 399 6.25 8.03 20.22
N GLU A 400 6.14 7.08 21.16
CA GLU A 400 7.29 6.43 21.81
C GLU A 400 8.09 5.58 20.83
N ASN A 401 7.41 4.94 19.89
CA ASN A 401 8.00 4.07 18.87
C ASN A 401 8.51 4.80 17.61
N GLY A 402 8.45 6.15 17.56
CA GLY A 402 9.09 6.90 16.47
C GLY A 402 8.20 7.87 15.69
N SER A 403 6.88 7.97 15.97
CA SER A 403 5.99 8.88 15.23
C SER A 403 5.90 10.31 15.79
N SER A 404 6.68 10.64 16.82
CA SER A 404 6.64 11.96 17.47
C SER A 404 7.02 13.12 16.53
N ASP A 405 7.85 12.88 15.52
CA ASP A 405 8.23 13.85 14.50
C ASP A 405 7.06 14.23 13.57
N ARG A 406 6.13 13.30 13.31
CA ARG A 406 4.91 13.57 12.54
C ARG A 406 4.10 14.73 13.11
N TYR A 407 4.12 14.88 14.44
CA TYR A 407 3.38 15.88 15.21
C TYR A 407 4.27 17.02 15.72
N PHE A 408 5.50 17.17 15.21
CA PHE A 408 6.46 18.22 15.57
C PHE A 408 6.81 18.25 17.07
N GLN A 409 6.70 17.11 17.77
CA GLN A 409 6.98 17.01 19.20
C GLN A 409 8.37 16.44 19.49
N SER A 410 9.09 17.06 20.40
CA SER A 410 10.47 16.68 20.77
C SER A 410 10.52 15.30 21.40
N LYS A 411 11.53 14.49 21.06
CA LYS A 411 11.77 13.16 21.64
C LYS A 411 12.16 13.18 23.14
N ASN A 412 12.64 14.30 23.65
CA ASN A 412 13.31 14.34 24.95
C ASN A 412 12.37 14.49 26.16
N GLU A 413 11.10 14.76 25.97
CA GLU A 413 10.15 14.99 27.06
C GLU A 413 8.90 14.12 26.93
N ALA A 414 9.04 12.81 27.11
CA ALA A 414 7.93 11.86 27.00
C ALA A 414 6.71 12.24 27.85
N ASN A 415 6.95 12.79 29.04
CA ASN A 415 5.89 13.19 29.98
C ASN A 415 5.15 14.49 29.61
N LYS A 416 5.60 15.18 28.59
CA LYS A 416 5.02 16.46 28.13
C LYS A 416 4.45 16.37 26.70
N ARG A 417 4.35 15.18 26.13
CA ARG A 417 3.74 14.99 24.81
C ARG A 417 2.23 15.23 24.90
N VAL A 418 1.69 15.90 23.88
CA VAL A 418 0.26 16.10 23.71
C VAL A 418 -0.22 15.15 22.60
N PRO A 419 -0.91 14.05 22.94
CA PRO A 419 -1.35 13.09 21.92
C PRO A 419 -2.51 13.67 21.09
N GLU A 420 -2.45 13.44 19.79
CA GLU A 420 -3.51 13.74 18.82
C GLU A 420 -4.11 12.47 18.21
N GLY A 421 -4.07 11.38 18.93
CA GLY A 421 -4.62 10.08 18.58
C GLY A 421 -4.79 9.20 19.82
N ILE A 422 -5.65 8.22 19.68
CA ILE A 422 -5.95 7.24 20.74
C ILE A 422 -5.44 5.86 20.36
N GLU A 423 -5.36 5.00 21.36
CA GLU A 423 -5.19 3.55 21.23
C GLU A 423 -6.53 2.87 21.46
N GLY A 424 -6.84 1.88 20.65
CA GLY A 424 -8.08 1.15 20.71
C GLY A 424 -7.95 -0.21 20.06
N ARG A 425 -9.09 -0.83 19.85
CA ARG A 425 -9.21 -2.11 19.16
C ARG A 425 -10.34 -2.05 18.13
N VAL A 426 -10.20 -2.82 17.09
CA VAL A 426 -11.22 -3.02 16.04
C VAL A 426 -11.63 -4.48 16.02
N ALA A 427 -12.87 -4.76 15.66
CA ALA A 427 -13.34 -6.14 15.50
C ALA A 427 -12.49 -6.85 14.44
N TYR A 428 -12.16 -8.11 14.70
CA TYR A 428 -11.53 -8.98 13.72
C TYR A 428 -12.45 -9.22 12.53
N LYS A 429 -11.91 -9.14 11.32
CA LYS A 429 -12.67 -9.13 10.06
C LYS A 429 -12.27 -10.22 9.05
N GLY A 430 -11.32 -11.10 9.40
CA GLY A 430 -10.81 -12.12 8.47
C GLY A 430 -9.80 -11.55 7.45
N ALA A 431 -9.76 -12.14 6.27
CA ALA A 431 -8.79 -11.76 5.24
C ALA A 431 -9.02 -10.35 4.67
N ALA A 432 -7.94 -9.62 4.38
CA ALA A 432 -8.01 -8.31 3.75
C ALA A 432 -8.67 -8.37 2.37
N SER A 433 -8.49 -9.46 1.62
CA SER A 433 -9.12 -9.69 0.33
C SER A 433 -10.64 -9.60 0.39
N ASP A 434 -11.28 -10.14 1.44
CA ASP A 434 -12.72 -10.13 1.58
C ASP A 434 -13.24 -8.70 1.82
N ILE A 435 -12.54 -7.94 2.66
CA ILE A 435 -12.87 -6.53 2.91
C ILE A 435 -12.71 -5.71 1.62
N ILE A 436 -11.60 -5.87 0.91
CA ILE A 436 -11.33 -5.17 -0.34
C ILE A 436 -12.41 -5.53 -1.39
N TYR A 437 -12.78 -6.80 -1.49
CA TYR A 437 -13.85 -7.25 -2.40
C TYR A 437 -15.17 -6.53 -2.13
N GLN A 438 -15.59 -6.43 -0.86
CA GLN A 438 -16.82 -5.71 -0.47
C GLN A 438 -16.73 -4.22 -0.78
N MET A 439 -15.57 -3.58 -0.50
CA MET A 439 -15.36 -2.16 -0.78
C MET A 439 -15.42 -1.86 -2.28
N ILE A 440 -14.78 -2.68 -3.09
CA ILE A 440 -14.78 -2.56 -4.56
C ILE A 440 -16.15 -2.90 -5.14
N GLY A 441 -16.85 -3.89 -4.60
CA GLY A 441 -18.21 -4.22 -4.98
C GLY A 441 -19.18 -3.03 -4.80
N GLY A 442 -19.07 -2.35 -3.65
CA GLY A 442 -19.85 -1.13 -3.39
C GLY A 442 -19.49 0.04 -4.29
N LEU A 443 -18.18 0.23 -4.61
CA LEU A 443 -17.75 1.23 -5.58
C LEU A 443 -18.34 0.96 -6.97
N ARG A 444 -18.23 -0.27 -7.46
CA ARG A 444 -18.84 -0.69 -8.75
C ARG A 444 -20.34 -0.45 -8.79
N SER A 445 -21.03 -0.79 -7.69
CA SER A 445 -22.47 -0.55 -7.56
C SER A 445 -22.79 0.95 -7.65
N GLY A 446 -22.07 1.79 -6.91
CA GLY A 446 -22.23 3.25 -6.95
C GLY A 446 -22.01 3.83 -8.35
N MET A 447 -20.96 3.38 -9.06
CA MET A 447 -20.70 3.78 -10.44
C MET A 447 -21.84 3.36 -11.39
N GLY A 448 -22.41 2.17 -11.20
CA GLY A 448 -23.60 1.71 -11.92
C GLY A 448 -24.80 2.63 -11.70
N TYR A 449 -25.06 3.09 -10.47
CA TYR A 449 -26.18 4.02 -10.19
C TYR A 449 -26.02 5.40 -10.81
N VAL A 450 -24.81 5.87 -11.02
CA VAL A 450 -24.56 7.20 -11.61
C VAL A 450 -24.15 7.17 -13.07
N GLY A 451 -24.07 5.97 -13.68
CA GLY A 451 -23.75 5.78 -15.09
C GLY A 451 -22.30 6.04 -15.46
N ALA A 452 -21.35 5.92 -14.51
CA ALA A 452 -19.94 6.15 -14.75
C ALA A 452 -19.22 4.87 -15.18
N HIS A 453 -18.58 4.86 -16.36
CA HIS A 453 -17.82 3.71 -16.91
C HIS A 453 -16.43 3.57 -16.29
N ASN A 454 -15.88 4.66 -15.81
CA ASN A 454 -14.54 4.75 -15.23
C ASN A 454 -14.48 5.79 -14.12
N LEU A 455 -13.36 5.84 -13.40
CA LEU A 455 -13.20 6.76 -12.27
C LEU A 455 -13.14 8.24 -12.68
N GLU A 456 -12.76 8.56 -13.91
CA GLU A 456 -12.77 9.93 -14.43
C GLU A 456 -14.20 10.42 -14.61
N GLU A 457 -15.06 9.63 -15.25
CA GLU A 457 -16.49 9.93 -15.36
C GLU A 457 -17.17 10.08 -14.00
N LEU A 458 -16.79 9.25 -13.02
CA LEU A 458 -17.29 9.38 -11.65
C LEU A 458 -16.92 10.73 -11.02
N ARG A 459 -15.71 11.26 -11.29
CA ARG A 459 -15.27 12.58 -10.82
C ARG A 459 -15.93 13.73 -11.56
N GLU A 460 -16.13 13.60 -12.86
CA GLU A 460 -16.53 14.73 -13.73
C GLU A 460 -18.04 14.86 -13.89
N ASN A 461 -18.79 13.76 -13.92
CA ASN A 461 -20.18 13.72 -14.39
C ASN A 461 -21.19 13.52 -13.26
N THR A 462 -20.80 13.55 -11.99
CA THR A 462 -21.70 13.29 -10.87
C THR A 462 -22.06 14.57 -10.11
N GLN A 463 -23.19 14.52 -9.41
CA GLN A 463 -23.68 15.62 -8.61
C GLN A 463 -24.02 15.15 -7.19
N PHE A 464 -23.74 16.00 -6.22
CA PHE A 464 -24.09 15.77 -4.83
C PHE A 464 -25.38 16.48 -4.45
N ILE A 465 -26.16 15.85 -3.57
CA ILE A 465 -27.21 16.49 -2.79
C ILE A 465 -26.78 16.50 -1.32
N ARG A 466 -27.05 17.64 -0.64
CA ARG A 466 -26.90 17.73 0.81
C ARG A 466 -28.07 17.06 1.50
N MET A 467 -27.81 16.37 2.60
CA MET A 467 -28.86 15.80 3.43
C MET A 467 -28.78 16.33 4.86
N SER A 468 -29.91 16.29 5.54
CA SER A 468 -30.03 16.63 6.97
C SER A 468 -29.69 15.42 7.85
N GLY A 469 -29.59 15.63 9.15
CA GLY A 469 -29.47 14.49 10.10
C GLY A 469 -30.67 13.52 10.06
N ALA A 470 -31.83 13.96 9.58
CA ALA A 470 -32.96 13.06 9.32
C ALA A 470 -32.69 12.19 8.07
N GLY A 471 -32.13 12.77 7.01
CA GLY A 471 -31.73 12.03 5.81
C GLY A 471 -30.59 11.03 6.11
N LEU A 472 -29.68 11.35 7.00
CA LEU A 472 -28.67 10.38 7.45
C LEU A 472 -29.32 9.16 8.13
N ARG A 473 -30.28 9.36 9.02
CA ARG A 473 -31.02 8.26 9.67
C ARG A 473 -31.84 7.44 8.67
N GLU A 474 -32.44 8.09 7.69
CA GLU A 474 -33.16 7.42 6.60
C GLU A 474 -32.24 6.54 5.74
N SER A 475 -30.96 6.95 5.59
CA SER A 475 -29.96 6.23 4.81
C SER A 475 -29.45 4.93 5.47
N HIS A 476 -29.69 4.76 6.76
CA HIS A 476 -29.36 3.55 7.50
C HIS A 476 -30.60 2.68 7.76
N PRO A 477 -30.46 1.34 7.93
CA PRO A 477 -31.56 0.51 8.38
C PRO A 477 -32.21 1.09 9.65
N HIS A 478 -33.51 1.33 9.61
CA HIS A 478 -34.25 1.92 10.71
C HIS A 478 -35.58 1.18 10.91
N ASN A 479 -36.13 1.25 12.13
CA ASN A 479 -37.37 0.58 12.51
C ASN A 479 -37.36 -0.95 12.37
N VAL A 480 -36.15 -1.57 12.30
CA VAL A 480 -35.96 -3.02 12.24
C VAL A 480 -34.82 -3.42 13.19
N GLN A 481 -34.89 -4.63 13.73
CA GLN A 481 -33.78 -5.23 14.47
C GLN A 481 -32.97 -6.11 13.51
N ILE A 482 -31.67 -5.82 13.35
CA ILE A 482 -30.79 -6.64 12.53
C ILE A 482 -30.57 -7.98 13.26
N THR A 483 -30.99 -9.07 12.65
CA THR A 483 -30.82 -10.43 13.17
C THR A 483 -29.60 -11.13 12.57
N LYS A 484 -29.13 -10.67 11.40
CA LYS A 484 -27.93 -11.14 10.73
C LYS A 484 -27.26 -9.96 10.03
N GLU A 485 -26.02 -9.68 10.42
CA GLU A 485 -25.22 -8.63 9.79
C GLU A 485 -24.85 -9.00 8.35
N ALA A 486 -24.83 -8.01 7.45
CA ALA A 486 -24.29 -8.16 6.12
C ALA A 486 -22.75 -8.01 6.17
N PRO A 487 -22.00 -8.66 5.25
CA PRO A 487 -20.52 -8.58 5.26
C PRO A 487 -19.98 -7.18 5.06
N ASN A 488 -20.76 -6.25 4.51
CA ASN A 488 -20.43 -4.87 4.21
C ASN A 488 -21.19 -3.85 5.08
N TYR A 489 -21.99 -4.30 6.02
CA TYR A 489 -22.73 -3.43 6.97
C TYR A 489 -22.79 -4.07 8.36
N SER A 490 -22.25 -3.39 9.34
CA SER A 490 -22.36 -3.73 10.78
C SER A 490 -22.90 -2.54 11.55
N VAL A 491 -23.66 -2.81 12.60
CA VAL A 491 -24.09 -1.79 13.58
C VAL A 491 -22.87 -1.42 14.42
N GLN A 492 -22.52 -0.15 14.42
CA GLN A 492 -21.46 0.42 15.28
C GLN A 492 -21.97 0.72 16.67
#